data_7a6932abaadafb27eee1c46c62e8e6ae
#
_entry.id   7a6932abaadafb27eee1c46c62e8e6ae
#
_cell.length_a   1.000
_cell.length_b   1.000
_cell.length_c   1.000
_cell.angle_alpha   90.00
_cell.angle_beta   90.00
_cell.angle_gamma   90.00
#
_symmetry.space_group_name_H-M   'P 1'
#
loop_
_entity.id
_entity.type
_entity.pdbx_description
1 polymer ?
#
loop_
_entity_poly.entity_id
_entity_poly.type
_entity_poly.pdbx_seq_one_letter_code
_entity_poly.pdbx_strand_id
1 'polypeptide(L)'
;MYQYAFLFALFLGPITAHAARSCKPAVTVTEYVTVTGASTPVSSLSTPLTTSTSIVSVTKASSALEQQPSSAETKSQSSAQVNDSLPSSTASSPYADATEVNVNIAAKEQCGNDDRLIMPGMPWTVANSMYNSNRMVGTQCTNYNKVLQTSDKTYLVDWTSTTNIENVADTNDICKGYSNIGIGKNLKKRLSEVKSIPTYYKWSRTIDGEFKGANIYDFITSPVLGAGEEPSSNEFMLFLKIWGGQVPIGYADGPAATFDMYGTTWKMYQGKNTGSGQTVRSMIPDTPFEGEFSGDLKVWLDAMVEKGYAGKDEYLNIGNCGVEVFYGNSHMDATVALDIQV
;
A
#
# COMPACT_ATOMS: atom_id res chain seq x y z
N MET A 1 26.95 -4.59 -14.24
CA MET A 1 26.22 -5.49 -15.15
C MET A 1 25.83 -6.69 -14.31
N TYR A 2 24.63 -6.67 -13.67
CA TYR A 2 24.15 -7.77 -12.83
C TYR A 2 22.99 -8.44 -13.57
N GLN A 3 23.16 -9.73 -13.88
CA GLN A 3 22.12 -10.59 -14.44
C GLN A 3 21.33 -11.21 -13.29
N TYR A 4 20.02 -11.01 -13.27
CA TYR A 4 19.10 -11.69 -12.35
C TYR A 4 18.52 -12.93 -13.06
N ALA A 5 18.73 -14.09 -12.45
CA ALA A 5 18.12 -15.35 -12.88
C ALA A 5 16.96 -15.69 -11.93
N PHE A 6 15.76 -15.86 -12.47
CA PHE A 6 14.56 -16.27 -11.72
C PHE A 6 14.42 -17.80 -11.76
N LEU A 7 14.27 -18.42 -10.60
CA LEU A 7 13.87 -19.83 -10.48
C LEU A 7 12.47 -19.91 -9.86
N PHE A 8 11.54 -20.57 -10.59
CA PHE A 8 10.18 -20.85 -10.11
C PHE A 8 10.13 -22.20 -9.38
N ALA A 9 9.55 -22.22 -8.18
CA ALA A 9 9.11 -23.45 -7.52
C ALA A 9 7.57 -23.44 -7.45
N LEU A 10 6.93 -24.41 -8.13
CA LEU A 10 5.50 -24.66 -8.05
C LEU A 10 5.19 -25.48 -6.78
N PHE A 11 4.40 -24.91 -5.87
CA PHE A 11 3.72 -25.65 -4.81
C PHE A 11 2.21 -25.53 -4.97
N LEU A 12 1.56 -26.66 -5.23
CA LEU A 12 0.11 -26.82 -5.17
C LEU A 12 -0.30 -27.16 -3.74
N GLY A 13 -0.96 -26.22 -3.05
CA GLY A 13 -1.57 -26.44 -1.74
C GLY A 13 -3.05 -26.02 -1.75
N PRO A 14 -3.88 -26.49 -0.82
CA PRO A 14 -5.34 -26.37 -0.87
C PRO A 14 -5.85 -24.95 -0.65
N ILE A 15 -6.97 -24.66 -1.33
CA ILE A 15 -7.66 -23.38 -1.32
C ILE A 15 -8.29 -23.12 0.05
N THR A 16 -7.75 -22.17 0.79
CA THR A 16 -8.39 -21.57 1.97
C THR A 16 -8.70 -20.11 1.67
N ALA A 17 -9.79 -19.58 2.23
CA ALA A 17 -10.27 -18.22 2.03
C ALA A 17 -9.15 -17.20 2.16
N HIS A 18 -8.92 -16.42 1.09
CA HIS A 18 -7.81 -15.48 1.02
C HIS A 18 -8.24 -14.14 1.63
N ALA A 19 -7.58 -13.75 2.71
CA ALA A 19 -7.54 -12.34 3.11
C ALA A 19 -6.86 -11.52 1.99
N ALA A 20 -7.37 -10.34 1.72
CA ALA A 20 -6.76 -9.41 0.78
C ALA A 20 -5.28 -9.22 1.13
N ARG A 21 -4.41 -9.34 0.13
CA ARG A 21 -2.96 -9.20 0.31
C ARG A 21 -2.52 -7.78 -0.07
N SER A 22 -1.58 -7.23 0.70
CA SER A 22 -0.87 -5.99 0.34
C SER A 22 -0.30 -6.05 -1.09
N CYS A 23 -0.17 -4.90 -1.73
CA CYS A 23 0.36 -4.76 -3.08
C CYS A 23 1.84 -5.11 -3.26
N LYS A 24 2.54 -5.66 -2.26
CA LYS A 24 3.98 -5.88 -2.33
C LYS A 24 4.37 -7.33 -2.51
N PRO A 25 5.30 -7.65 -3.44
CA PRO A 25 5.79 -9.01 -3.66
C PRO A 25 6.75 -9.44 -2.54
N ALA A 26 6.86 -10.74 -2.38
CA ALA A 26 7.98 -11.31 -1.63
C ALA A 26 9.28 -11.13 -2.42
N VAL A 27 10.20 -10.35 -1.92
CA VAL A 27 11.58 -10.30 -2.43
C VAL A 27 12.36 -11.40 -1.74
N THR A 28 12.64 -12.50 -2.46
CA THR A 28 13.54 -13.55 -1.97
C THR A 28 14.97 -13.14 -2.32
N VAL A 29 15.71 -12.63 -1.36
CA VAL A 29 17.15 -12.45 -1.50
C VAL A 29 17.82 -13.77 -1.16
N THR A 30 18.33 -14.48 -2.18
CA THR A 30 19.14 -15.69 -1.98
C THR A 30 20.60 -15.25 -1.96
N GLU A 31 21.20 -15.18 -0.77
CA GLU A 31 22.64 -15.05 -0.63
C GLU A 31 23.29 -16.41 -0.88
N TYR A 32 24.12 -16.51 -1.90
CA TYR A 32 24.99 -17.68 -2.11
C TYR A 32 26.27 -17.48 -1.31
N VAL A 33 26.39 -18.23 -0.20
CA VAL A 33 27.66 -18.36 0.51
C VAL A 33 28.49 -19.44 -0.20
N THR A 34 29.49 -19.02 -0.96
CA THR A 34 30.46 -19.95 -1.53
C THR A 34 31.44 -20.37 -0.43
N VAL A 35 31.23 -21.53 0.17
CA VAL A 35 32.19 -22.10 1.10
C VAL A 35 33.22 -22.89 0.29
N THR A 36 34.39 -22.30 0.11
CA THR A 36 35.58 -23.02 -0.37
C THR A 36 36.19 -23.81 0.79
N GLY A 37 35.72 -25.03 1.00
CA GLY A 37 36.29 -25.97 1.96
C GLY A 37 37.33 -26.88 1.28
N ALA A 38 38.55 -26.84 1.79
CA ALA A 38 39.60 -27.77 1.41
C ALA A 38 39.22 -29.21 1.83
N SER A 39 39.29 -30.14 0.90
CA SER A 39 39.02 -31.57 1.09
C SER A 39 40.17 -32.25 1.81
N THR A 40 39.88 -32.87 2.95
CA THR A 40 40.69 -34.01 3.47
C THR A 40 39.81 -35.25 3.50
N PRO A 41 40.32 -36.42 3.07
CA PRO A 41 39.53 -37.65 3.00
C PRO A 41 39.51 -38.37 4.34
N VAL A 42 38.32 -38.77 4.84
CA VAL A 42 38.20 -39.77 5.91
C VAL A 42 37.14 -40.80 5.55
N SER A 43 37.54 -42.06 5.82
CA SER A 43 36.90 -43.32 5.46
C SER A 43 35.50 -43.57 5.99
N SER A 44 34.79 -44.34 5.21
CA SER A 44 33.57 -45.12 5.41
C SER A 44 33.24 -45.65 6.80
N LEU A 45 31.97 -45.46 7.25
CA LEU A 45 31.20 -46.52 7.95
C LEU A 45 29.68 -46.28 7.67
N SER A 46 29.05 -47.32 7.17
CA SER A 46 27.63 -47.40 6.82
C SER A 46 26.81 -47.96 7.99
N THR A 47 25.72 -47.28 8.38
CA THR A 47 24.60 -47.93 9.08
C THR A 47 23.27 -47.33 8.59
N PRO A 48 22.25 -48.13 8.34
CA PRO A 48 20.95 -47.63 7.84
C PRO A 48 20.06 -47.14 8.96
N LEU A 49 19.48 -45.94 8.78
CA LEU A 49 18.49 -45.35 9.67
C LEU A 49 17.09 -45.66 9.15
N THR A 50 16.31 -46.42 9.92
CA THR A 50 14.92 -46.75 9.66
C THR A 50 14.04 -45.56 10.10
N THR A 51 13.30 -44.96 9.16
CA THR A 51 12.33 -43.89 9.43
C THR A 51 10.94 -44.51 9.63
N SER A 52 10.39 -44.41 10.82
CA SER A 52 8.99 -44.76 11.12
C SER A 52 8.07 -43.55 10.96
N THR A 53 7.13 -43.67 10.02
CA THR A 53 6.09 -42.64 9.79
C THR A 53 4.85 -42.97 10.61
N SER A 54 4.51 -42.12 11.54
CA SER A 54 3.21 -42.20 12.30
C SER A 54 2.17 -41.33 11.63
N ILE A 55 1.08 -41.93 11.15
CA ILE A 55 -0.08 -41.25 10.60
C ILE A 55 -1.08 -41.03 11.74
N VAL A 56 -1.37 -39.79 12.06
CA VAL A 56 -2.48 -39.41 12.97
C VAL A 56 -3.68 -39.01 12.14
N SER A 57 -4.73 -39.81 12.20
CA SER A 57 -6.04 -39.51 11.61
C SER A 57 -6.88 -38.65 12.55
N VAL A 58 -7.27 -37.46 12.12
CA VAL A 58 -8.22 -36.61 12.84
C VAL A 58 -9.60 -36.70 12.17
N THR A 59 -10.56 -37.25 12.87
CA THR A 59 -11.98 -37.33 12.47
C THR A 59 -12.66 -35.99 12.73
N LYS A 60 -13.29 -35.45 11.70
CA LYS A 60 -14.03 -34.17 11.73
C LYS A 60 -15.52 -34.47 12.09
N ALA A 61 -15.97 -33.94 13.21
CA ALA A 61 -17.39 -33.94 13.54
C ALA A 61 -18.10 -32.76 12.85
N SER A 62 -19.17 -33.07 12.13
CA SER A 62 -20.06 -32.12 11.48
C SER A 62 -21.20 -31.77 12.43
N SER A 63 -21.41 -30.51 12.75
CA SER A 63 -22.63 -30.01 13.39
C SER A 63 -23.37 -29.07 12.44
N ALA A 64 -24.55 -29.47 12.06
CA ALA A 64 -25.51 -28.69 11.31
C ALA A 64 -26.15 -27.62 12.21
N LEU A 65 -26.30 -26.42 11.71
CA LEU A 65 -27.13 -25.38 12.33
C LEU A 65 -28.26 -24.99 11.38
N GLU A 66 -29.48 -25.10 11.94
CA GLU A 66 -30.75 -24.79 11.31
C GLU A 66 -30.87 -23.32 10.90
N GLN A 67 -31.49 -23.10 9.76
CA GLN A 67 -32.00 -21.81 9.31
C GLN A 67 -33.36 -21.53 9.89
N GLN A 68 -33.58 -20.35 10.45
CA GLN A 68 -34.89 -19.82 10.78
C GLN A 68 -35.19 -18.58 9.92
N PRO A 69 -36.37 -18.47 9.27
CA PRO A 69 -36.71 -17.33 8.44
C PRO A 69 -37.27 -16.17 9.26
N SER A 70 -36.79 -14.95 9.04
CA SER A 70 -37.38 -13.73 9.58
C SER A 70 -38.15 -13.00 8.49
N SER A 71 -39.43 -12.78 8.76
CA SER A 71 -40.44 -12.11 7.95
C SER A 71 -40.18 -10.58 7.87
N ALA A 72 -40.42 -10.05 6.68
CA ALA A 72 -40.45 -8.63 6.36
C ALA A 72 -41.69 -7.94 6.98
N GLU A 73 -41.46 -6.77 7.59
CA GLU A 73 -42.53 -5.76 7.76
C GLU A 73 -42.10 -4.45 7.10
N THR A 74 -42.83 -4.11 6.05
CA THR A 74 -42.74 -2.83 5.33
C THR A 74 -43.47 -1.77 6.13
N LYS A 75 -42.80 -0.74 6.60
CA LYS A 75 -43.45 0.53 7.00
C LYS A 75 -42.95 1.66 6.11
N SER A 76 -43.88 2.09 5.26
CA SER A 76 -43.87 3.35 4.53
C SER A 76 -43.86 4.53 5.52
N GLN A 77 -42.91 5.41 5.45
CA GLN A 77 -43.03 6.77 6.05
C GLN A 77 -42.59 7.85 5.08
N SER A 78 -43.47 8.77 4.94
CA SER A 78 -43.54 10.03 4.21
C SER A 78 -42.26 10.86 4.23
N SER A 79 -41.91 11.33 3.04
CA SER A 79 -40.90 12.33 2.76
C SER A 79 -41.24 13.70 3.38
N ALA A 80 -40.41 14.17 4.28
CA ALA A 80 -40.26 15.60 4.56
C ALA A 80 -38.90 16.04 4.01
N GLN A 81 -38.91 16.84 2.94
CA GLN A 81 -37.72 17.55 2.45
C GLN A 81 -37.32 18.58 3.49
N VAL A 82 -36.22 18.34 4.18
CA VAL A 82 -35.49 19.39 4.89
C VAL A 82 -34.37 19.84 3.95
N ASN A 83 -34.53 21.02 3.38
CA ASN A 83 -33.46 21.74 2.70
C ASN A 83 -32.47 22.22 3.77
N ASP A 84 -31.53 21.38 4.16
CA ASP A 84 -30.32 21.81 4.84
C ASP A 84 -29.25 22.11 3.79
N SER A 85 -29.23 23.39 3.38
CA SER A 85 -28.11 23.97 2.67
C SER A 85 -26.93 24.06 3.66
N LEU A 86 -26.09 22.99 3.69
CA LEU A 86 -24.75 23.07 4.26
C LEU A 86 -24.02 24.24 3.59
N PRO A 87 -23.39 25.15 4.35
CA PRO A 87 -22.51 26.15 3.77
C PRO A 87 -21.35 25.40 3.10
N SER A 88 -21.31 25.46 1.77
CA SER A 88 -20.12 25.09 0.99
C SER A 88 -19.02 26.07 1.38
N SER A 89 -18.20 25.70 2.36
CA SER A 89 -16.95 26.41 2.61
C SER A 89 -16.01 26.07 1.45
N THR A 90 -15.99 26.92 0.44
CA THR A 90 -14.91 26.98 -0.54
C THR A 90 -13.65 27.48 0.18
N ALA A 91 -13.04 26.65 1.01
CA ALA A 91 -11.67 26.85 1.42
C ALA A 91 -10.83 26.74 0.14
N SER A 92 -10.19 27.83 -0.26
CA SER A 92 -9.24 27.81 -1.36
C SER A 92 -8.15 26.80 -1.02
N SER A 93 -7.79 25.94 -2.00
CA SER A 93 -6.68 24.99 -1.84
C SER A 93 -5.46 25.74 -1.24
N PRO A 94 -4.78 25.15 -0.24
CA PRO A 94 -3.57 25.77 0.34
C PRO A 94 -2.45 25.97 -0.68
N TYR A 95 -2.60 25.41 -1.88
CA TYR A 95 -1.65 25.49 -2.98
C TYR A 95 -2.23 26.15 -4.24
N ALA A 96 -3.22 27.05 -4.07
CA ALA A 96 -3.89 27.73 -5.18
C ALA A 96 -2.97 28.68 -5.97
N ASP A 97 -1.85 29.12 -5.38
CA ASP A 97 -0.82 29.98 -5.98
C ASP A 97 0.28 29.18 -6.71
N ALA A 98 0.20 27.85 -6.70
CA ALA A 98 1.22 27.01 -7.33
C ALA A 98 1.25 27.21 -8.85
N THR A 99 2.45 27.48 -9.36
CA THR A 99 2.73 27.71 -10.78
C THR A 99 3.68 26.65 -11.33
N GLU A 100 3.57 26.33 -12.61
CA GLU A 100 4.48 25.41 -13.26
C GLU A 100 5.93 25.93 -13.26
N VAL A 101 6.86 25.04 -12.92
CA VAL A 101 8.29 25.31 -12.96
C VAL A 101 8.98 24.36 -13.93
N ASN A 102 9.89 24.89 -14.73
CA ASN A 102 10.68 24.08 -15.63
C ASN A 102 11.78 23.35 -14.83
N VAL A 103 11.64 22.03 -14.74
CA VAL A 103 12.62 21.15 -14.07
C VAL A 103 13.48 20.35 -15.05
N ASN A 104 13.39 20.67 -16.34
CA ASN A 104 14.13 20.02 -17.43
C ASN A 104 13.95 18.48 -17.46
N ILE A 105 12.75 18.03 -17.14
CA ILE A 105 12.35 16.63 -17.17
C ILE A 105 11.13 16.55 -18.09
N ALA A 106 11.23 15.77 -19.15
CA ALA A 106 10.09 15.55 -20.04
C ALA A 106 9.02 14.71 -19.35
N ALA A 107 7.75 15.04 -19.60
CA ALA A 107 6.64 14.18 -19.24
C ALA A 107 6.89 12.77 -19.81
N LYS A 108 6.67 11.74 -19.00
CA LYS A 108 6.98 10.37 -19.36
C LYS A 108 5.93 9.41 -18.84
N GLU A 109 5.40 8.63 -19.78
CA GLU A 109 4.56 7.48 -19.46
C GLU A 109 5.43 6.28 -19.08
N GLN A 110 5.03 5.58 -18.02
CA GLN A 110 5.69 4.41 -17.47
C GLN A 110 4.66 3.30 -17.38
N CYS A 111 4.73 2.32 -18.26
CA CYS A 111 3.81 1.18 -18.34
C CYS A 111 4.52 -0.16 -18.07
N GLY A 112 5.82 -0.16 -17.94
CA GLY A 112 6.58 -1.33 -17.52
C GLY A 112 6.33 -1.66 -16.05
N ASN A 113 6.48 -2.93 -15.69
CA ASN A 113 6.11 -3.45 -14.37
C ASN A 113 6.93 -2.87 -13.21
N ASP A 114 8.08 -2.29 -13.48
CA ASP A 114 8.98 -1.69 -12.48
C ASP A 114 9.61 -0.40 -13.01
N ASP A 115 8.89 0.30 -13.88
CA ASP A 115 9.35 1.57 -14.42
C ASP A 115 9.42 2.63 -13.32
N ARG A 116 10.54 3.38 -13.33
CA ARG A 116 10.80 4.46 -12.36
C ARG A 116 11.40 5.66 -13.04
N LEU A 117 10.87 6.84 -12.75
CA LEU A 117 11.46 8.13 -13.09
C LEU A 117 11.97 8.78 -11.80
N ILE A 118 13.28 8.69 -11.58
CA ILE A 118 13.94 9.46 -10.51
C ILE A 118 14.16 10.86 -11.03
N MET A 119 13.62 11.88 -10.35
CA MET A 119 13.64 13.27 -10.80
C MET A 119 14.93 13.97 -10.33
N PRO A 120 15.89 14.29 -11.23
CA PRO A 120 17.15 14.92 -10.86
C PRO A 120 16.94 16.27 -10.15
N GLY A 121 17.56 16.44 -9.00
CA GLY A 121 17.45 17.68 -8.21
C GLY A 121 16.13 17.86 -7.47
N MET A 122 15.20 16.91 -7.59
CA MET A 122 13.91 16.89 -6.90
C MET A 122 13.84 15.72 -5.92
N PRO A 123 13.03 15.82 -4.87
CA PRO A 123 12.89 14.74 -3.88
C PRO A 123 11.97 13.59 -4.34
N TRP A 124 11.64 13.50 -5.63
CA TRP A 124 10.55 12.67 -6.14
C TRP A 124 11.04 11.50 -6.97
N THR A 125 10.31 10.40 -6.84
CA THR A 125 10.34 9.27 -7.75
C THR A 125 8.92 8.96 -8.18
N VAL A 126 8.67 8.96 -9.50
CA VAL A 126 7.39 8.52 -10.08
C VAL A 126 7.55 7.06 -10.47
N ALA A 127 6.70 6.17 -9.97
CA ALA A 127 6.89 4.74 -10.14
C ALA A 127 5.61 4.01 -10.55
N ASN A 128 5.77 3.04 -11.45
CA ASN A 128 4.78 2.04 -11.83
C ASN A 128 5.21 0.69 -11.26
N SER A 129 4.91 0.45 -9.98
CA SER A 129 5.39 -0.72 -9.24
C SER A 129 4.36 -1.85 -9.32
N MET A 130 4.37 -2.63 -10.42
CA MET A 130 3.39 -3.70 -10.66
C MET A 130 3.92 -5.05 -10.15
N TYR A 131 3.85 -5.26 -8.85
CA TYR A 131 4.44 -6.39 -8.12
C TYR A 131 3.88 -7.75 -8.53
N ASN A 132 2.57 -7.82 -8.83
CA ASN A 132 1.89 -9.03 -9.23
C ASN A 132 1.47 -8.96 -10.71
N SER A 133 2.29 -8.37 -11.57
CA SER A 133 2.04 -8.27 -13.01
C SER A 133 1.80 -9.62 -13.69
N ASN A 134 2.41 -10.69 -13.17
CA ASN A 134 2.17 -12.07 -13.63
C ASN A 134 0.75 -12.59 -13.32
N ARG A 135 -0.03 -11.86 -12.53
CA ARG A 135 -1.44 -12.13 -12.20
C ARG A 135 -2.38 -11.11 -12.84
N MET A 136 -1.86 -10.23 -13.67
CA MET A 136 -2.57 -9.17 -14.34
C MET A 136 -2.86 -9.54 -15.80
N VAL A 137 -4.07 -9.27 -16.25
CA VAL A 137 -4.43 -9.23 -17.66
C VAL A 137 -4.81 -7.80 -17.98
N GLY A 138 -4.02 -7.15 -18.81
CA GLY A 138 -4.20 -5.74 -19.12
C GLY A 138 -2.97 -4.88 -18.82
N THR A 139 -3.18 -3.60 -18.58
CA THR A 139 -2.11 -2.60 -18.41
C THR A 139 -2.38 -1.66 -17.26
N GLN A 140 -1.29 -1.17 -16.67
CA GLN A 140 -1.25 -0.05 -15.74
C GLN A 140 -0.14 0.88 -16.17
N CYS A 141 -0.44 2.18 -16.26
CA CYS A 141 0.55 3.20 -16.57
C CYS A 141 0.54 4.31 -15.53
N THR A 142 1.71 4.78 -15.17
CA THR A 142 1.93 5.96 -14.31
C THR A 142 2.66 7.02 -15.12
N ASN A 143 2.09 8.23 -15.21
CA ASN A 143 2.71 9.33 -15.95
C ASN A 143 3.16 10.43 -15.00
N TYR A 144 4.36 10.91 -15.20
CA TYR A 144 4.77 12.23 -14.75
C TYR A 144 4.33 13.27 -15.77
N ASN A 145 3.63 14.31 -15.32
CA ASN A 145 3.18 15.40 -16.18
C ASN A 145 4.04 16.65 -16.00
N LYS A 146 4.10 17.21 -14.80
CA LYS A 146 4.86 18.43 -14.49
C LYS A 146 5.13 18.60 -13.00
N VAL A 147 5.99 19.57 -12.66
CA VAL A 147 6.16 20.08 -11.29
C VAL A 147 5.55 21.47 -11.20
N LEU A 148 4.86 21.70 -10.09
CA LEU A 148 4.40 23.02 -9.69
C LEU A 148 5.21 23.48 -8.46
N GLN A 149 5.27 24.78 -8.25
CA GLN A 149 5.87 25.39 -7.06
C GLN A 149 5.02 26.54 -6.56
N THR A 150 4.77 26.56 -5.26
CA THR A 150 4.11 27.67 -4.55
C THR A 150 5.05 28.83 -4.30
N SER A 151 4.51 29.97 -3.87
CA SER A 151 5.27 31.15 -3.50
C SER A 151 6.24 30.90 -2.32
N ASP A 152 5.90 30.00 -1.40
CA ASP A 152 6.73 29.58 -0.26
C ASP A 152 7.75 28.50 -0.58
N LYS A 153 7.89 28.14 -1.88
CA LYS A 153 8.82 27.14 -2.40
C LYS A 153 8.47 25.69 -2.12
N THR A 154 7.24 25.38 -1.77
CA THR A 154 6.75 24.02 -1.72
C THR A 154 6.55 23.49 -3.14
N TYR A 155 7.11 22.30 -3.41
CA TYR A 155 6.95 21.63 -4.70
C TYR A 155 5.78 20.67 -4.69
N LEU A 156 5.05 20.63 -5.81
CA LEU A 156 4.02 19.64 -6.07
C LEU A 156 4.33 18.91 -7.38
N VAL A 157 3.93 17.66 -7.46
CA VAL A 157 4.03 16.85 -8.68
C VAL A 157 2.64 16.58 -9.22
N ASP A 158 2.42 16.96 -10.48
CA ASP A 158 1.26 16.52 -11.26
C ASP A 158 1.58 15.21 -11.95
N TRP A 159 0.70 14.24 -11.82
CA TRP A 159 0.87 12.91 -12.37
C TRP A 159 -0.47 12.25 -12.68
N THR A 160 -0.45 11.18 -13.46
CA THR A 160 -1.65 10.41 -13.76
C THR A 160 -1.42 8.91 -13.53
N SER A 161 -2.51 8.20 -13.26
CA SER A 161 -2.54 6.75 -13.17
C SER A 161 -3.66 6.24 -14.08
N THR A 162 -3.30 5.45 -15.09
CA THR A 162 -4.26 4.85 -16.03
C THR A 162 -4.28 3.35 -15.85
N THR A 163 -5.43 2.82 -15.47
CA THR A 163 -5.67 1.40 -15.22
C THR A 163 -6.59 0.84 -16.31
N ASN A 164 -6.18 -0.25 -16.93
CA ASN A 164 -7.02 -1.08 -17.80
C ASN A 164 -6.69 -2.55 -17.53
N ILE A 165 -7.25 -3.09 -16.45
CA ILE A 165 -6.96 -4.43 -15.94
C ILE A 165 -8.27 -5.21 -15.87
N GLU A 166 -8.30 -6.40 -16.49
CA GLU A 166 -9.48 -7.26 -16.47
C GLU A 166 -9.79 -7.77 -15.06
N ASN A 167 -11.09 -7.85 -14.75
CA ASN A 167 -11.57 -8.52 -13.55
C ASN A 167 -11.57 -10.04 -13.75
N VAL A 168 -10.47 -10.68 -13.40
CA VAL A 168 -10.31 -12.12 -13.47
C VAL A 168 -10.63 -12.74 -12.11
N ALA A 169 -11.67 -13.57 -12.02
CA ALA A 169 -12.23 -14.10 -10.77
C ALA A 169 -11.19 -14.72 -9.83
N ASP A 170 -10.21 -15.46 -10.37
CA ASP A 170 -9.17 -16.12 -9.57
C ASP A 170 -8.09 -15.16 -9.03
N THR A 171 -8.10 -13.89 -9.47
CA THR A 171 -7.08 -12.91 -9.12
C THR A 171 -7.64 -11.55 -8.72
N ASN A 172 -8.96 -11.37 -8.68
CA ASN A 172 -9.60 -10.09 -8.41
C ASN A 172 -9.41 -9.58 -6.96
N ASP A 173 -8.99 -10.44 -6.05
CA ASP A 173 -8.59 -10.09 -4.68
C ASP A 173 -7.06 -9.98 -4.50
N ILE A 174 -6.31 -10.05 -5.59
CA ILE A 174 -4.86 -9.87 -5.59
C ILE A 174 -4.56 -8.46 -6.09
N CYS A 175 -3.93 -7.64 -5.25
CA CYS A 175 -3.39 -6.36 -5.69
C CYS A 175 -2.35 -6.57 -6.79
N LYS A 176 -2.51 -5.90 -7.93
CA LYS A 176 -1.62 -6.04 -9.09
C LYS A 176 -0.37 -5.19 -8.94
N GLY A 177 -0.51 -4.06 -8.27
CA GLY A 177 0.60 -3.14 -8.07
C GLY A 177 0.19 -1.81 -7.47
N TYR A 178 1.15 -0.92 -7.43
CA TYR A 178 1.09 0.39 -6.82
C TYR A 178 1.67 1.46 -7.74
N SER A 179 0.80 2.27 -8.33
CA SER A 179 1.16 3.47 -9.08
C SER A 179 1.40 4.59 -8.09
N ASN A 180 2.62 5.14 -7.99
CA ASN A 180 2.95 6.00 -6.85
C ASN A 180 3.98 7.10 -7.13
N ILE A 181 3.96 8.09 -6.23
CA ILE A 181 4.98 9.12 -6.08
C ILE A 181 5.71 8.86 -4.76
N GLY A 182 6.99 8.52 -4.86
CA GLY A 182 7.87 8.35 -3.71
C GLY A 182 8.63 9.63 -3.39
N ILE A 183 8.94 9.84 -2.12
CA ILE A 183 9.80 10.92 -1.67
C ILE A 183 11.17 10.39 -1.25
N GLY A 184 12.25 11.08 -1.66
CA GLY A 184 13.62 10.71 -1.31
C GLY A 184 14.31 11.67 -0.34
N LYS A 185 13.76 12.89 -0.17
CA LYS A 185 14.36 13.90 0.74
C LYS A 185 14.05 13.54 2.19
N ASN A 186 15.06 13.63 3.04
CA ASN A 186 14.97 13.42 4.48
C ASN A 186 14.44 12.04 4.92
N LEU A 187 14.39 11.06 4.01
CA LEU A 187 14.25 9.66 4.41
C LEU A 187 15.49 9.19 5.18
N LYS A 188 15.36 8.06 5.87
CA LYS A 188 16.40 7.45 6.72
C LYS A 188 16.74 8.30 7.95
N LYS A 189 15.83 9.18 8.36
CA LYS A 189 15.84 9.87 9.64
C LYS A 189 15.05 9.09 10.68
N ARG A 190 15.41 9.23 11.95
CA ARG A 190 14.60 8.66 13.06
C ARG A 190 13.28 9.41 13.13
N LEU A 191 12.22 8.72 13.55
CA LEU A 191 10.91 9.36 13.75
C LEU A 191 11.00 10.52 14.76
N SER A 192 11.89 10.43 15.75
CA SER A 192 12.16 11.50 16.71
C SER A 192 12.89 12.72 16.12
N GLU A 193 13.54 12.60 14.97
CA GLU A 193 14.20 13.71 14.27
C GLU A 193 13.25 14.42 13.29
N VAL A 194 12.16 13.76 12.90
CA VAL A 194 11.16 14.34 11.99
C VAL A 194 10.23 15.25 12.78
N LYS A 195 10.12 16.51 12.36
CA LYS A 195 9.29 17.53 13.02
C LYS A 195 7.88 17.59 12.47
N SER A 196 7.76 17.46 11.15
CA SER A 196 6.50 17.63 10.43
C SER A 196 6.59 16.92 9.08
N ILE A 197 5.44 16.47 8.56
CA ILE A 197 5.32 15.89 7.22
C ILE A 197 4.09 16.51 6.57
N PRO A 198 4.12 17.81 6.24
CA PRO A 198 3.01 18.45 5.55
C PRO A 198 2.79 17.79 4.20
N THR A 199 1.53 17.53 3.91
CA THR A 199 1.14 16.87 2.68
C THR A 199 -0.15 17.43 2.10
N TYR A 200 -0.27 17.29 0.79
CA TYR A 200 -1.48 17.54 0.02
C TYR A 200 -1.58 16.49 -1.07
N TYR A 201 -2.71 15.84 -1.20
CA TYR A 201 -3.00 14.89 -2.25
C TYR A 201 -4.38 15.19 -2.79
N LYS A 202 -4.42 15.76 -4.00
CA LYS A 202 -5.66 16.02 -4.74
C LYS A 202 -5.75 15.05 -5.91
N TRP A 203 -6.96 14.56 -6.16
CA TRP A 203 -7.20 13.66 -7.30
C TRP A 203 -8.60 13.87 -7.89
N SER A 204 -8.71 13.60 -9.17
CA SER A 204 -9.97 13.33 -9.84
C SER A 204 -9.86 11.96 -10.52
N ARG A 205 -10.93 11.18 -10.51
CA ARG A 205 -10.92 9.84 -11.08
C ARG A 205 -12.16 9.64 -11.96
N THR A 206 -11.91 9.23 -13.20
CA THR A 206 -12.95 8.70 -14.10
C THR A 206 -12.87 7.18 -14.07
N ILE A 207 -14.02 6.53 -13.92
CA ILE A 207 -14.16 5.08 -13.92
C ILE A 207 -15.12 4.72 -15.05
N ASP A 208 -14.71 3.80 -15.92
CA ASP A 208 -15.54 3.23 -16.94
C ASP A 208 -15.88 1.77 -16.58
N GLY A 209 -17.12 1.53 -16.17
CA GLY A 209 -17.57 0.25 -15.65
C GLY A 209 -17.21 0.06 -14.16
N GLU A 210 -16.28 -0.83 -13.87
CA GLU A 210 -15.86 -1.17 -12.50
C GLU A 210 -14.40 -0.84 -12.25
N PHE A 211 -14.07 -0.56 -10.99
CA PHE A 211 -12.70 -0.36 -10.53
C PHE A 211 -12.55 -0.83 -9.08
N LYS A 212 -11.52 -1.62 -8.78
CA LYS A 212 -11.12 -2.00 -7.42
C LYS A 212 -9.71 -1.51 -7.14
N GLY A 213 -9.57 -0.71 -6.09
CA GLY A 213 -8.31 -0.11 -5.69
C GLY A 213 -8.48 0.90 -4.56
N ALA A 214 -7.41 1.57 -4.17
CA ALA A 214 -7.45 2.60 -3.14
C ALA A 214 -6.37 3.67 -3.34
N ASN A 215 -6.69 4.93 -3.01
CA ASN A 215 -5.70 5.97 -2.82
C ASN A 215 -5.16 5.89 -1.39
N ILE A 216 -3.84 5.85 -1.26
CA ILE A 216 -3.17 5.64 0.03
C ILE A 216 -1.90 6.49 0.17
N TYR A 217 -1.51 6.73 1.43
CA TYR A 217 -0.12 6.92 1.81
C TYR A 217 0.45 5.59 2.32
N ASP A 218 1.72 5.34 2.03
CA ASP A 218 2.40 4.12 2.42
C ASP A 218 3.81 4.45 2.91
N PHE A 219 4.05 4.21 4.20
CA PHE A 219 5.28 4.54 4.88
C PHE A 219 5.86 3.29 5.55
N ILE A 220 7.19 3.12 5.44
CA ILE A 220 7.89 2.02 6.11
C ILE A 220 8.88 2.57 7.12
N THR A 221 8.76 2.06 8.34
CA THR A 221 9.73 2.31 9.41
C THR A 221 10.42 1.01 9.83
N SER A 222 11.64 1.13 10.36
CA SER A 222 12.40 -0.01 10.87
C SER A 222 13.44 0.46 11.88
N PRO A 223 13.82 -0.37 12.88
CA PRO A 223 15.00 -0.13 13.70
C PRO A 223 16.31 -0.19 12.88
N VAL A 224 16.26 -0.76 11.67
CA VAL A 224 17.42 -0.90 10.79
C VAL A 224 17.41 0.19 9.73
N LEU A 225 18.50 0.96 9.64
CA LEU A 225 18.65 2.05 8.67
C LEU A 225 18.61 1.52 7.23
N GLY A 226 17.69 2.05 6.44
CA GLY A 226 17.52 1.69 5.04
C GLY A 226 16.81 0.36 4.78
N ALA A 227 16.37 -0.33 5.85
CA ALA A 227 15.54 -1.51 5.72
C ALA A 227 14.21 -1.18 5.02
N GLY A 228 13.80 -2.04 4.11
CA GLY A 228 12.54 -1.96 3.38
C GLY A 228 11.54 -3.00 3.86
N GLU A 229 11.12 -3.87 2.96
CA GLU A 229 10.13 -4.91 3.21
C GLU A 229 10.77 -6.16 3.81
N GLU A 230 10.96 -6.17 5.12
CA GLU A 230 11.55 -7.28 5.86
C GLU A 230 10.85 -7.49 7.22
N PRO A 231 11.04 -8.65 7.89
CA PRO A 231 10.32 -8.99 9.13
C PRO A 231 10.47 -7.99 10.28
N SER A 232 11.57 -7.22 10.30
CA SER A 232 11.84 -6.19 11.31
C SER A 232 11.17 -4.86 11.02
N SER A 233 10.59 -4.69 9.83
CA SER A 233 9.98 -3.44 9.40
C SER A 233 8.49 -3.38 9.71
N ASN A 234 8.00 -2.15 9.95
CA ASN A 234 6.60 -1.82 10.03
C ASN A 234 6.19 -1.09 8.75
N GLU A 235 5.11 -1.52 8.14
CA GLU A 235 4.44 -0.83 7.05
C GLU A 235 3.19 -0.16 7.58
N PHE A 236 3.09 1.13 7.38
CA PHE A 236 1.95 1.94 7.77
C PHE A 236 1.25 2.48 6.53
N MET A 237 -0.02 2.14 6.38
CA MET A 237 -0.85 2.54 5.25
C MET A 237 -2.01 3.39 5.73
N LEU A 238 -2.19 4.57 5.14
CA LEU A 238 -3.32 5.45 5.42
C LEU A 238 -4.22 5.49 4.17
N PHE A 239 -5.36 4.80 4.24
CA PHE A 239 -6.32 4.71 3.14
C PHE A 239 -7.19 5.97 3.11
N LEU A 240 -7.10 6.75 2.06
CA LEU A 240 -7.89 7.96 1.89
C LEU A 240 -9.26 7.68 1.27
N LYS A 241 -9.28 6.85 0.23
CA LYS A 241 -10.47 6.44 -0.50
C LYS A 241 -10.31 5.03 -1.03
N ILE A 242 -11.34 4.22 -0.87
CA ILE A 242 -11.41 2.84 -1.35
C ILE A 242 -12.51 2.74 -2.41
N TRP A 243 -12.25 1.99 -3.48
CA TRP A 243 -13.20 1.61 -4.51
C TRP A 243 -13.30 0.10 -4.63
N GLY A 244 -14.48 -0.40 -5.04
CA GLY A 244 -14.70 -1.81 -5.33
C GLY A 244 -14.57 -2.75 -4.13
N GLY A 245 -14.72 -2.23 -2.90
CA GLY A 245 -14.70 -3.04 -1.69
C GLY A 245 -13.33 -3.66 -1.36
N GLN A 246 -12.24 -3.01 -1.76
CA GLN A 246 -10.90 -3.42 -1.30
C GLN A 246 -10.85 -3.42 0.23
N VAL A 247 -10.17 -4.40 0.79
CA VAL A 247 -9.88 -4.48 2.23
C VAL A 247 -8.39 -4.75 2.48
N PRO A 248 -7.81 -4.19 3.56
CA PRO A 248 -6.40 -4.39 3.87
C PRO A 248 -6.11 -5.75 4.52
N ILE A 249 -4.82 -6.06 4.66
CA ILE A 249 -4.34 -7.19 5.45
C ILE A 249 -4.86 -7.09 6.89
N GLY A 250 -5.36 -8.19 7.45
CA GLY A 250 -5.89 -8.26 8.81
C GLY A 250 -7.34 -7.77 8.96
N TYR A 251 -8.01 -7.39 7.87
CA TYR A 251 -9.40 -6.89 7.92
C TYR A 251 -10.37 -7.91 8.55
N ALA A 252 -10.20 -9.19 8.26
CA ALA A 252 -11.07 -10.25 8.76
C ALA A 252 -11.01 -10.43 10.30
N ASP A 253 -9.92 -9.98 10.92
CA ASP A 253 -9.75 -10.06 12.38
C ASP A 253 -10.41 -8.88 13.11
N GLY A 254 -10.97 -7.93 12.37
CA GLY A 254 -11.54 -6.69 12.89
C GLY A 254 -10.47 -5.64 13.21
N PRO A 255 -10.90 -4.42 13.60
CA PRO A 255 -9.98 -3.34 13.91
C PRO A 255 -9.20 -3.61 15.21
N ALA A 256 -7.87 -3.47 15.15
CA ALA A 256 -6.97 -3.61 16.30
C ALA A 256 -6.97 -2.35 17.18
N ALA A 257 -7.27 -1.18 16.60
CA ALA A 257 -7.36 0.10 17.33
C ALA A 257 -8.19 1.12 16.54
N THR A 258 -8.56 2.21 17.21
CA THR A 258 -9.19 3.39 16.59
C THR A 258 -8.43 4.65 16.97
N PHE A 259 -8.48 5.66 16.08
CA PHE A 259 -7.80 6.94 16.22
C PHE A 259 -8.68 8.05 15.68
N ASP A 260 -8.70 9.19 16.33
CA ASP A 260 -9.36 10.39 15.85
C ASP A 260 -8.31 11.36 15.29
N MET A 261 -8.25 11.49 13.98
CA MET A 261 -7.29 12.34 13.27
C MET A 261 -7.95 12.93 12.01
N TYR A 262 -7.47 14.09 11.58
CA TYR A 262 -7.89 14.72 10.31
C TYR A 262 -9.42 14.86 10.16
N GLY A 263 -10.13 15.07 11.28
CA GLY A 263 -11.58 15.29 11.31
C GLY A 263 -12.44 14.04 11.14
N THR A 264 -11.87 12.85 11.20
CA THR A 264 -12.61 11.58 11.16
C THR A 264 -12.00 10.54 12.10
N THR A 265 -12.79 9.52 12.44
CA THR A 265 -12.29 8.34 13.16
C THR A 265 -11.69 7.35 12.16
N TRP A 266 -10.53 6.80 12.51
CA TRP A 266 -9.78 5.80 11.73
C TRP A 266 -9.78 4.47 12.43
N LYS A 267 -10.12 3.40 11.71
CA LYS A 267 -9.99 2.02 12.18
C LYS A 267 -8.71 1.43 11.64
N MET A 268 -7.84 0.98 12.53
CA MET A 268 -6.58 0.34 12.18
C MET A 268 -6.74 -1.18 12.15
N TYR A 269 -6.34 -1.77 11.05
CA TYR A 269 -6.26 -3.22 10.86
C TYR A 269 -4.80 -3.64 10.82
N GLN A 270 -4.48 -4.79 11.43
CA GLN A 270 -3.11 -5.25 11.52
C GLN A 270 -2.98 -6.70 11.05
N GLY A 271 -1.94 -6.96 10.29
CA GLY A 271 -1.59 -8.30 9.86
C GLY A 271 -0.14 -8.40 9.44
N LYS A 272 0.22 -9.52 8.84
CA LYS A 272 1.57 -9.76 8.33
C LYS A 272 1.54 -9.91 6.81
N ASN A 273 2.45 -9.24 6.14
CA ASN A 273 2.75 -9.56 4.75
C ASN A 273 3.38 -10.96 4.70
N THR A 274 2.70 -11.90 4.05
CA THR A 274 3.15 -13.31 4.01
C THR A 274 4.43 -13.53 3.19
N GLY A 275 4.78 -12.57 2.33
CA GLY A 275 5.99 -12.61 1.54
C GLY A 275 7.22 -12.14 2.31
N SER A 276 7.17 -10.95 2.85
CA SER A 276 8.30 -10.31 3.56
C SER A 276 8.34 -10.62 5.06
N GLY A 277 7.22 -11.06 5.65
CA GLY A 277 7.05 -11.19 7.11
C GLY A 277 6.88 -9.87 7.85
N GLN A 278 6.88 -8.74 7.13
CA GLN A 278 6.68 -7.39 7.63
C GLN A 278 5.33 -7.25 8.33
N THR A 279 5.28 -6.45 9.40
CA THR A 279 4.01 -6.10 10.03
C THR A 279 3.37 -4.95 9.27
N VAL A 280 2.14 -5.17 8.79
CA VAL A 280 1.34 -4.17 8.06
C VAL A 280 0.25 -3.64 8.97
N ARG A 281 0.12 -2.32 9.03
CA ARG A 281 -0.94 -1.61 9.76
C ARG A 281 -1.62 -0.62 8.83
N SER A 282 -2.86 -0.91 8.52
CA SER A 282 -3.66 -0.15 7.55
C SER A 282 -4.79 0.56 8.26
N MET A 283 -4.93 1.86 8.04
CA MET A 283 -5.96 2.69 8.64
C MET A 283 -7.01 3.07 7.60
N ILE A 284 -8.27 2.78 7.91
CA ILE A 284 -9.43 3.13 7.08
C ILE A 284 -10.26 4.17 7.83
N PRO A 285 -10.57 5.32 7.20
CA PRO A 285 -11.41 6.35 7.82
C PRO A 285 -12.89 5.97 7.77
N ASP A 286 -13.65 6.33 8.80
CA ASP A 286 -15.11 6.16 8.81
C ASP A 286 -15.77 7.06 7.75
N THR A 287 -15.20 8.25 7.50
CA THR A 287 -15.61 9.14 6.42
C THR A 287 -14.47 9.24 5.41
N PRO A 288 -14.58 8.62 4.23
CA PRO A 288 -13.58 8.73 3.17
C PRO A 288 -13.41 10.17 2.67
N PHE A 289 -12.20 10.47 2.18
CA PHE A 289 -11.93 11.77 1.56
C PHE A 289 -12.39 11.77 0.11
N GLU A 290 -13.01 12.87 -0.31
CA GLU A 290 -13.58 13.01 -1.65
C GLU A 290 -12.77 14.02 -2.48
N GLY A 291 -11.83 13.50 -3.28
CA GLY A 291 -11.05 14.28 -4.24
C GLY A 291 -9.84 14.99 -3.67
N GLU A 292 -9.71 15.17 -2.35
CA GLU A 292 -8.50 15.75 -1.76
C GLU A 292 -8.30 15.37 -0.29
N PHE A 293 -7.04 15.39 0.13
CA PHE A 293 -6.61 15.30 1.51
C PHE A 293 -5.46 16.28 1.75
N SER A 294 -5.48 16.96 2.90
CA SER A 294 -4.36 17.76 3.36
C SER A 294 -4.18 17.61 4.86
N GLY A 295 -2.94 17.62 5.33
CA GLY A 295 -2.61 17.46 6.75
C GLY A 295 -1.11 17.33 6.99
N ASP A 296 -0.77 17.07 8.25
CA ASP A 296 0.58 16.72 8.65
C ASP A 296 0.63 15.22 9.00
N LEU A 297 1.26 14.41 8.15
CA LEU A 297 1.35 12.96 8.38
C LEU A 297 2.20 12.61 9.61
N LYS A 298 2.95 13.56 10.18
CA LYS A 298 3.65 13.34 11.45
C LYS A 298 2.68 13.05 12.59
N VAL A 299 1.49 13.66 12.58
CA VAL A 299 0.41 13.38 13.56
C VAL A 299 0.05 11.89 13.56
N TRP A 300 -0.09 11.29 12.38
CA TRP A 300 -0.35 9.87 12.24
C TRP A 300 0.81 9.00 12.77
N LEU A 301 2.05 9.30 12.36
CA LEU A 301 3.21 8.52 12.81
C LEU A 301 3.45 8.66 14.31
N ASP A 302 3.21 9.84 14.88
CA ASP A 302 3.28 10.05 16.35
C ASP A 302 2.22 9.24 17.09
N ALA A 303 1.01 9.17 16.58
CA ALA A 303 -0.02 8.31 17.15
C ALA A 303 0.38 6.82 17.13
N MET A 304 1.09 6.37 16.06
CA MET A 304 1.65 5.01 16.03
C MET A 304 2.73 4.79 17.08
N VAL A 305 3.60 5.77 17.30
CA VAL A 305 4.63 5.74 18.35
C VAL A 305 4.00 5.75 19.74
N GLU A 306 3.04 6.63 19.99
CA GLU A 306 2.34 6.76 21.28
C GLU A 306 1.62 5.48 21.70
N LYS A 307 1.02 4.78 20.72
CA LYS A 307 0.36 3.49 20.96
C LYS A 307 1.31 2.29 20.99
N GLY A 308 2.62 2.50 20.79
CA GLY A 308 3.62 1.45 20.81
C GLY A 308 3.67 0.57 19.56
N TYR A 309 3.10 1.04 18.44
CA TYR A 309 3.15 0.35 17.15
C TYR A 309 4.43 0.61 16.38
N ALA A 310 5.14 1.70 16.68
CA ALA A 310 6.48 2.01 16.21
C ALA A 310 7.36 2.50 17.35
N GLY A 311 8.68 2.31 17.25
CA GLY A 311 9.65 2.93 18.14
C GLY A 311 9.97 4.36 17.66
N LYS A 312 10.04 5.34 18.58
CA LYS A 312 10.44 6.72 18.22
C LYS A 312 11.83 6.81 17.58
N ASP A 313 12.67 5.81 17.83
CA ASP A 313 14.04 5.72 17.29
C ASP A 313 14.13 4.88 16.01
N GLU A 314 12.99 4.38 15.50
CA GLU A 314 12.93 3.75 14.17
C GLU A 314 13.20 4.77 13.07
N TYR A 315 13.87 4.32 12.03
CA TYR A 315 14.14 5.11 10.83
C TYR A 315 12.92 5.11 9.91
N LEU A 316 12.53 6.27 9.41
CA LEU A 316 11.55 6.42 8.34
C LEU A 316 12.27 6.12 7.01
N ASN A 317 12.20 4.90 6.54
CA ASN A 317 13.00 4.44 5.42
C ASN A 317 12.34 4.65 4.05
N ILE A 318 11.00 4.56 4.01
CA ILE A 318 10.20 4.75 2.79
C ILE A 318 9.02 5.66 3.13
N GLY A 319 8.65 6.54 2.21
CA GLY A 319 7.45 7.35 2.25
C GLY A 319 6.97 7.65 0.83
N ASN A 320 5.72 7.34 0.56
CA ASN A 320 5.11 7.57 -0.73
C ASN A 320 3.58 7.71 -0.61
N CYS A 321 2.96 8.14 -1.70
CA CYS A 321 1.51 8.12 -1.87
C CYS A 321 1.17 7.67 -3.29
N GLY A 322 0.00 7.07 -3.45
CA GLY A 322 -0.38 6.58 -4.76
C GLY A 322 -1.70 5.82 -4.75
N VAL A 323 -1.81 4.93 -5.71
CA VAL A 323 -2.99 4.10 -5.95
C VAL A 323 -2.60 2.63 -5.98
N GLU A 324 -3.17 1.86 -5.04
CA GLU A 324 -3.22 0.41 -5.17
C GLU A 324 -4.24 0.01 -6.23
N VAL A 325 -3.87 -0.89 -7.14
CA VAL A 325 -4.75 -1.33 -8.22
C VAL A 325 -4.95 -2.84 -8.19
N PHE A 326 -6.22 -3.26 -8.28
CA PHE A 326 -6.62 -4.66 -8.35
C PHE A 326 -7.11 -4.99 -9.75
N TYR A 327 -8.13 -4.29 -10.23
CA TYR A 327 -8.69 -4.41 -11.57
C TYR A 327 -9.57 -3.21 -11.93
N GLY A 328 -9.97 -3.13 -13.16
CA GLY A 328 -10.94 -2.19 -13.70
C GLY A 328 -10.39 -1.24 -14.73
N ASN A 329 -11.24 -0.34 -15.19
CA ASN A 329 -10.90 0.68 -16.16
C ASN A 329 -11.06 2.06 -15.53
N SER A 330 -9.94 2.75 -15.31
CA SER A 330 -9.97 4.09 -14.71
C SER A 330 -8.80 4.95 -15.12
N HIS A 331 -9.05 6.25 -15.15
CA HIS A 331 -8.02 7.28 -15.30
C HIS A 331 -8.08 8.22 -14.10
N MET A 332 -6.94 8.47 -13.47
CA MET A 332 -6.81 9.41 -12.36
C MET A 332 -5.81 10.50 -12.72
N ASP A 333 -6.25 11.75 -12.61
CA ASP A 333 -5.35 12.90 -12.54
C ASP A 333 -5.10 13.24 -11.08
N ALA A 334 -3.86 13.51 -10.72
CA ALA A 334 -3.51 13.81 -9.35
C ALA A 334 -2.37 14.82 -9.22
N THR A 335 -2.44 15.59 -8.14
CA THR A 335 -1.38 16.51 -7.70
C THR A 335 -1.01 16.15 -6.27
N VAL A 336 0.28 16.04 -5.98
CA VAL A 336 0.78 15.73 -4.64
C VAL A 336 1.88 16.67 -4.20
N ALA A 337 1.79 17.14 -2.95
CA ALA A 337 2.90 17.64 -2.16
C ALA A 337 3.14 16.70 -0.98
N LEU A 338 4.39 16.41 -0.68
CA LEU A 338 4.80 15.59 0.45
C LEU A 338 6.22 16.01 0.84
N ASP A 339 6.40 16.61 2.03
CA ASP A 339 7.68 17.13 2.48
C ASP A 339 8.01 16.63 3.89
N ILE A 340 9.13 15.94 4.06
CA ILE A 340 9.61 15.49 5.36
C ILE A 340 10.54 16.55 5.92
N GLN A 341 10.13 17.23 6.99
CA GLN A 341 10.87 18.28 7.67
C GLN A 341 11.60 17.72 8.91
N VAL A 342 12.87 18.06 9.07
CA VAL A 342 13.72 17.56 10.16
C VAL A 342 14.35 18.70 10.96
#